data_08be0567199ace0871b9ac1f316601f0
#
_entry.id   08be0567199ace0871b9ac1f316601f0
#
_cell.length_a   1.000
_cell.length_b   1.000
_cell.length_c   1.000
_cell.angle_alpha   90.00
_cell.angle_beta   90.00
_cell.angle_gamma   90.00
#
_symmetry.space_group_name_H-M   'P 1'
#
loop_
_entity.id
_entity.type
_entity.pdbx_description
1 polymer ?
#
loop_
_entity_poly.entity_id
_entity_poly.type
_entity_poly.pdbx_seq_one_letter_code
_entity_poly.pdbx_strand_id
1 'polypeptide(L)'
;MPTTSTDPRAAAATLLVPGTTCHGFAVERRETVPELDSDAYVLRHTASGARLLYLACDDENKAFAIGFKTPPADSTGVFHILEHSVLCGSAKFPVKEPFVDLIKSSMQTFLNAMTYPDKTIYPVATTNEQDLYNLMDVYLDAVFNPAIYTKPTIFEQEGWHYELDLPESAEGEGDGSSASLREGTLRYNGVVFNEMKGALSDPMSVLDDAVNAALYPDTAYAHESGGDPRAIPALTYEQFLDTHARHYNPSNSYITLYGDLDVDRALAFLDERYLSQPSATSRRMDAAVAAGEDPSALAPNPLGVQAPVTCEYKRIEMATTPENALVGLGLVLGSALDRKRTIAADILFEALLGSNEAPVKKAILAAGLGGNVVSYTAAECLQPYELIMLQNAQPGVARELRRVFQDACRDLCEHGVPRERLEAIISSNEYDLRQRDYGIADGVAIACDALSTWLYDDDAATLALKIGRASCRER
;
A
#
# COMPACT_ATOMS: atom_id res chain seq x y z
N MET A 1 11.42 6.32 -41.88
CA MET A 1 12.83 6.40 -41.45
C MET A 1 12.96 5.39 -40.35
N PRO A 2 14.01 4.55 -40.31
CA PRO A 2 14.16 3.65 -39.19
C PRO A 2 14.50 4.48 -37.95
N THR A 3 13.64 4.43 -36.95
CA THR A 3 13.93 4.92 -35.61
C THR A 3 15.06 4.05 -35.07
N THR A 4 16.26 4.62 -34.93
CA THR A 4 17.31 4.00 -34.14
C THR A 4 16.79 3.99 -32.69
N SER A 5 16.24 2.85 -32.26
CA SER A 5 16.03 2.58 -30.85
C SER A 5 17.40 2.65 -30.18
N THR A 6 17.71 3.73 -29.53
CA THR A 6 18.85 3.80 -28.61
C THR A 6 18.43 3.01 -27.38
N ASP A 7 19.23 2.01 -27.00
CA ASP A 7 19.03 1.25 -25.74
C ASP A 7 18.75 2.26 -24.60
N PRO A 8 17.60 2.18 -23.92
CA PRO A 8 17.22 3.14 -22.87
C PRO A 8 18.24 3.21 -21.74
N ARG A 9 18.94 2.11 -21.46
CA ARG A 9 20.03 2.05 -20.49
C ARG A 9 21.22 2.88 -20.92
N ALA A 10 21.58 2.86 -22.22
CA ALA A 10 22.68 3.65 -22.76
C ALA A 10 22.35 5.15 -22.75
N ALA A 11 21.13 5.51 -23.08
CA ALA A 11 20.64 6.90 -23.02
C ALA A 11 20.67 7.42 -21.57
N ALA A 12 20.09 6.69 -20.63
CA ALA A 12 20.10 7.01 -19.21
C ALA A 12 21.51 7.12 -18.63
N ALA A 13 22.42 6.19 -18.99
CA ALA A 13 23.80 6.20 -18.52
C ALA A 13 24.61 7.43 -18.97
N THR A 14 24.25 8.00 -20.10
CA THR A 14 24.87 9.23 -20.60
C THR A 14 24.35 10.47 -19.90
N LEU A 15 23.06 10.50 -19.59
CA LEU A 15 22.37 11.66 -18.98
C LEU A 15 22.52 11.67 -17.45
N LEU A 16 22.30 10.51 -16.80
CA LEU A 16 22.18 10.39 -15.35
C LEU A 16 23.50 9.89 -14.73
N VAL A 17 24.48 10.77 -14.71
CA VAL A 17 25.80 10.48 -14.09
C VAL A 17 25.74 10.76 -12.59
N PRO A 18 26.06 9.79 -11.70
CA PRO A 18 26.08 10.05 -10.27
C PRO A 18 26.92 11.28 -9.87
N GLY A 19 26.36 12.13 -9.00
CA GLY A 19 26.96 13.39 -8.59
C GLY A 19 26.65 14.58 -9.50
N THR A 20 25.91 14.40 -10.60
CA THR A 20 25.42 15.50 -11.45
C THR A 20 23.97 15.86 -11.15
N THR A 21 23.48 16.95 -11.77
CA THR A 21 22.10 17.39 -11.66
C THR A 21 21.48 17.47 -13.05
N CYS A 22 20.26 16.96 -13.20
CA CYS A 22 19.47 17.01 -14.43
C CYS A 22 18.05 17.47 -14.07
N HIS A 23 17.53 18.54 -14.71
CA HIS A 23 16.19 19.11 -14.47
C HIS A 23 15.83 19.21 -12.97
N GLY A 24 16.70 19.83 -12.18
CA GLY A 24 16.49 19.96 -10.74
C GLY A 24 16.70 18.69 -9.90
N PHE A 25 16.91 17.52 -10.52
CA PHE A 25 17.18 16.26 -9.82
C PHE A 25 18.69 16.01 -9.68
N ALA A 26 19.17 15.90 -8.46
CA ALA A 26 20.50 15.38 -8.17
C ALA A 26 20.50 13.86 -8.36
N VAL A 27 21.43 13.36 -9.17
CA VAL A 27 21.64 11.91 -9.37
C VAL A 27 22.48 11.38 -8.21
N GLU A 28 21.87 10.70 -7.25
CA GLU A 28 22.54 10.24 -6.03
C GLU A 28 23.37 8.98 -6.30
N ARG A 29 22.79 7.99 -7.01
CA ARG A 29 23.49 6.74 -7.33
C ARG A 29 22.89 6.04 -8.55
N ARG A 30 23.70 5.15 -9.14
CA ARG A 30 23.30 4.17 -10.17
C ARG A 30 23.66 2.78 -9.69
N GLU A 31 22.77 1.83 -9.90
CA GLU A 31 22.97 0.43 -9.58
C GLU A 31 22.43 -0.46 -10.71
N THR A 32 23.12 -1.53 -11.05
CA THR A 32 22.57 -2.54 -11.95
C THR A 32 21.76 -3.54 -11.13
N VAL A 33 20.56 -3.86 -11.61
CA VAL A 33 19.64 -4.85 -11.05
C VAL A 33 19.52 -6.00 -12.05
N PRO A 34 20.44 -6.99 -12.00
CA PRO A 34 20.52 -8.05 -13.02
C PRO A 34 19.26 -8.91 -13.08
N GLU A 35 18.57 -9.05 -11.96
CA GLU A 35 17.31 -9.80 -11.85
C GLU A 35 16.20 -9.20 -12.71
N LEU A 36 16.22 -7.88 -12.90
CA LEU A 36 15.24 -7.14 -13.70
C LEU A 36 15.79 -6.75 -15.09
N ASP A 37 17.03 -7.15 -15.43
CA ASP A 37 17.75 -6.67 -16.62
C ASP A 37 17.66 -5.13 -16.76
N SER A 38 17.86 -4.43 -15.66
CA SER A 38 17.65 -2.99 -15.55
C SER A 38 18.84 -2.28 -14.91
N ASP A 39 19.00 -1.00 -15.25
CA ASP A 39 19.80 -0.06 -14.47
C ASP A 39 18.88 0.85 -13.64
N ALA A 40 19.08 0.83 -12.34
CA ALA A 40 18.37 1.66 -11.39
C ALA A 40 19.13 2.97 -11.13
N TYR A 41 18.45 4.09 -11.25
CA TYR A 41 18.95 5.42 -10.91
C TYR A 41 18.13 5.98 -9.76
N VAL A 42 18.80 6.35 -8.66
CA VAL A 42 18.16 7.03 -7.51
C VAL A 42 18.49 8.51 -7.59
N LEU A 43 17.44 9.32 -7.62
CA LEU A 43 17.52 10.77 -7.76
C LEU A 43 16.73 11.46 -6.66
N ARG A 44 17.12 12.69 -6.36
CA ARG A 44 16.40 13.56 -5.43
C ARG A 44 16.20 14.93 -6.05
N HIS A 45 14.97 15.41 -6.09
CA HIS A 45 14.66 16.75 -6.55
C HIS A 45 15.12 17.76 -5.50
N THR A 46 16.07 18.64 -5.88
CA THR A 46 16.82 19.50 -4.95
C THR A 46 15.96 20.57 -4.27
N ALA A 47 14.97 21.11 -4.98
CA ALA A 47 14.09 22.16 -4.46
C ALA A 47 12.98 21.60 -3.56
N SER A 48 12.33 20.50 -3.95
CA SER A 48 11.17 19.97 -3.23
C SER A 48 11.48 18.80 -2.30
N GLY A 49 12.66 18.16 -2.45
CA GLY A 49 13.03 16.97 -1.70
C GLY A 49 12.35 15.68 -2.19
N ALA A 50 11.56 15.72 -3.27
CA ALA A 50 10.93 14.54 -3.86
C ALA A 50 11.97 13.48 -4.25
N ARG A 51 11.68 12.22 -3.95
CA ARG A 51 12.53 11.07 -4.29
C ARG A 51 12.10 10.48 -5.61
N LEU A 52 13.05 10.04 -6.42
CA LEU A 52 12.75 9.40 -7.69
C LEU A 52 13.66 8.18 -7.90
N LEU A 53 13.04 7.05 -8.25
CA LEU A 53 13.69 5.84 -8.72
C LEU A 53 13.33 5.65 -10.20
N TYR A 54 14.33 5.64 -11.08
CA TYR A 54 14.14 5.26 -12.48
C TYR A 54 14.80 3.92 -12.76
N LEU A 55 14.03 3.00 -13.30
CA LEU A 55 14.48 1.67 -13.75
C LEU A 55 14.50 1.65 -15.27
N ALA A 56 15.69 1.86 -15.82
CA ALA A 56 15.93 1.84 -17.26
C ALA A 56 16.03 0.41 -17.76
N CYS A 57 15.08 -0.04 -18.57
CA CYS A 57 15.03 -1.36 -19.20
C CYS A 57 14.33 -1.31 -20.55
N ASP A 58 14.51 -2.36 -21.36
CA ASP A 58 13.88 -2.50 -22.66
C ASP A 58 12.47 -3.12 -22.52
N ASP A 59 11.57 -2.34 -21.90
CA ASP A 59 10.16 -2.69 -21.77
C ASP A 59 9.30 -1.54 -22.31
N GLU A 60 8.51 -1.83 -23.34
CA GLU A 60 7.61 -0.85 -23.95
C GLU A 60 6.43 -0.49 -23.06
N ASN A 61 6.08 -1.35 -22.07
CA ASN A 61 5.01 -1.08 -21.11
C ASN A 61 5.51 -0.21 -19.96
N LYS A 62 5.61 1.08 -20.26
CA LYS A 62 6.13 2.09 -19.36
C LYS A 62 5.24 2.28 -18.16
N ALA A 63 5.83 2.45 -16.97
CA ALA A 63 5.07 2.74 -15.77
C ALA A 63 5.56 4.01 -15.08
N PHE A 64 4.62 4.70 -14.48
CA PHE A 64 4.82 5.78 -13.53
C PHE A 64 4.04 5.46 -12.27
N ALA A 65 4.64 5.70 -11.11
CA ALA A 65 3.95 5.66 -9.84
C ALA A 65 4.40 6.82 -8.96
N ILE A 66 3.47 7.39 -8.19
CA ILE A 66 3.80 8.28 -7.09
C ILE A 66 3.19 7.73 -5.81
N GLY A 67 4.05 7.51 -4.82
CA GLY A 67 3.66 7.04 -3.50
C GLY A 67 3.97 8.07 -2.42
N PHE A 68 3.23 7.99 -1.31
CA PHE A 68 3.42 8.82 -0.14
C PHE A 68 3.47 7.94 1.10
N LYS A 69 4.29 8.34 2.08
CA LYS A 69 4.24 7.75 3.42
C LYS A 69 3.01 8.28 4.15
N THR A 70 2.06 7.37 4.47
CA THR A 70 0.74 7.70 5.00
C THR A 70 0.38 6.84 6.22
N PRO A 71 1.21 6.81 7.29
CA PRO A 71 0.89 6.04 8.48
C PRO A 71 -0.30 6.69 9.22
N PRO A 72 -1.39 5.95 9.50
CA PRO A 72 -2.56 6.46 10.18
C PRO A 72 -2.27 6.80 11.65
N ALA A 73 -2.93 7.82 12.18
CA ALA A 73 -2.88 8.19 13.58
C ALA A 73 -4.08 7.61 14.37
N ASP A 74 -5.10 7.16 13.64
CA ASP A 74 -6.31 6.57 14.16
C ASP A 74 -7.00 5.70 13.09
N SER A 75 -8.13 5.10 13.41
CA SER A 75 -8.88 4.23 12.49
C SER A 75 -10.00 4.97 11.73
N THR A 76 -9.87 6.28 11.49
CA THR A 76 -10.86 7.03 10.69
C THR A 76 -10.77 6.77 9.21
N GLY A 77 -9.74 6.06 8.73
CA GLY A 77 -9.55 5.76 7.32
C GLY A 77 -9.23 6.99 6.47
N VAL A 78 -8.68 8.04 7.08
CA VAL A 78 -8.44 9.33 6.41
C VAL A 78 -7.62 9.18 5.12
N PHE A 79 -6.65 8.26 5.09
CA PHE A 79 -5.81 8.06 3.89
C PHE A 79 -6.55 7.30 2.78
N HIS A 80 -7.44 6.37 3.12
CA HIS A 80 -8.30 5.70 2.16
C HIS A 80 -9.34 6.68 1.57
N ILE A 81 -9.95 7.50 2.43
CA ILE A 81 -10.85 8.57 1.97
C ILE A 81 -10.09 9.58 1.09
N LEU A 82 -8.85 9.93 1.42
CA LEU A 82 -8.00 10.78 0.59
C LEU A 82 -7.66 10.13 -0.74
N GLU A 83 -7.35 8.84 -0.77
CA GLU A 83 -7.08 8.10 -2.00
C GLU A 83 -8.21 8.27 -3.01
N HIS A 84 -9.45 8.01 -2.62
CA HIS A 84 -10.65 8.22 -3.44
C HIS A 84 -10.82 9.69 -3.82
N SER A 85 -10.76 10.57 -2.82
CA SER A 85 -11.14 11.98 -2.95
C SER A 85 -10.24 12.79 -3.87
N VAL A 86 -8.92 12.53 -3.89
CA VAL A 86 -8.00 13.28 -4.76
C VAL A 86 -8.27 13.01 -6.24
N LEU A 87 -8.82 11.83 -6.56
CA LEU A 87 -9.18 11.43 -7.92
C LEU A 87 -10.55 11.98 -8.38
N CYS A 88 -11.29 12.68 -7.51
CA CYS A 88 -12.59 13.29 -7.81
C CYS A 88 -12.50 14.71 -8.42
N GLY A 89 -11.38 15.02 -9.10
CA GLY A 89 -11.12 16.27 -9.76
C GLY A 89 -9.98 17.09 -9.16
N SER A 90 -9.38 17.91 -9.99
CA SER A 90 -8.21 18.72 -9.63
C SER A 90 -8.23 20.10 -10.26
N ALA A 91 -7.20 20.90 -10.01
CA ALA A 91 -7.12 22.28 -10.51
C ALA A 91 -7.11 22.35 -12.05
N LYS A 92 -6.35 21.46 -12.71
CA LYS A 92 -6.32 21.38 -14.19
C LYS A 92 -7.47 20.56 -14.78
N PHE A 93 -7.95 19.57 -14.03
CA PHE A 93 -8.99 18.63 -14.46
C PHE A 93 -10.22 18.74 -13.56
N PRO A 94 -11.01 19.83 -13.65
CA PRO A 94 -12.12 20.12 -12.73
C PRO A 94 -13.40 19.32 -13.02
N VAL A 95 -13.29 18.22 -13.77
CA VAL A 95 -14.40 17.29 -14.04
C VAL A 95 -14.70 16.43 -12.81
N LYS A 96 -15.91 15.85 -12.77
CA LYS A 96 -16.37 15.13 -11.56
C LYS A 96 -15.55 13.87 -11.29
N GLU A 97 -15.21 13.12 -12.34
CA GLU A 97 -14.56 11.81 -12.22
C GLU A 97 -13.49 11.65 -13.34
N PRO A 98 -12.37 12.41 -13.29
CA PRO A 98 -11.33 12.32 -14.32
C PRO A 98 -10.73 10.91 -14.41
N PHE A 99 -10.69 10.16 -13.31
CA PHE A 99 -10.24 8.77 -13.27
C PHE A 99 -11.12 7.86 -14.15
N VAL A 100 -12.44 7.97 -14.05
CA VAL A 100 -13.37 7.17 -14.86
C VAL A 100 -13.27 7.54 -16.36
N ASP A 101 -13.02 8.81 -16.65
CA ASP A 101 -12.81 9.26 -18.03
C ASP A 101 -11.50 8.70 -18.61
N LEU A 102 -10.42 8.60 -17.81
CA LEU A 102 -9.17 7.98 -18.21
C LEU A 102 -9.34 6.48 -18.50
N ILE A 103 -10.05 5.74 -17.65
CA ILE A 103 -10.34 4.30 -17.90
C ILE A 103 -10.97 4.09 -19.28
N LYS A 104 -11.80 5.03 -19.74
CA LYS A 104 -12.55 4.92 -21.00
C LYS A 104 -11.79 5.45 -22.22
N SER A 105 -10.85 6.37 -22.04
CA SER A 105 -10.27 7.16 -23.13
C SER A 105 -8.77 7.00 -23.30
N SER A 106 -8.03 6.52 -22.28
CA SER A 106 -6.59 6.32 -22.36
C SER A 106 -6.22 4.93 -22.93
N MET A 107 -4.99 4.77 -23.35
CA MET A 107 -4.40 3.51 -23.82
C MET A 107 -3.68 2.77 -22.67
N GLN A 108 -4.07 3.04 -21.44
CA GLN A 108 -3.48 2.47 -20.25
C GLN A 108 -3.55 0.93 -20.24
N THR A 109 -2.51 0.29 -19.76
CA THR A 109 -2.46 -1.14 -19.47
C THR A 109 -2.72 -1.42 -17.99
N PHE A 110 -2.52 -0.39 -17.14
CA PHE A 110 -2.86 -0.40 -15.73
C PHE A 110 -3.20 1.02 -15.24
N LEU A 111 -4.23 1.13 -14.43
CA LEU A 111 -4.67 2.37 -13.80
C LEU A 111 -5.33 2.04 -12.46
N ASN A 112 -4.77 2.50 -11.35
CA ASN A 112 -5.35 2.28 -10.03
C ASN A 112 -4.84 3.31 -9.01
N ALA A 113 -5.36 3.24 -7.79
CA ALA A 113 -4.79 3.80 -6.58
C ALA A 113 -4.92 2.74 -5.47
N MET A 114 -4.02 2.74 -4.50
CA MET A 114 -3.97 1.70 -3.46
C MET A 114 -3.50 2.30 -2.14
N THR A 115 -4.27 2.10 -1.08
CA THR A 115 -3.90 2.44 0.29
C THR A 115 -3.49 1.19 1.06
N TYR A 116 -2.29 1.24 1.62
CA TYR A 116 -1.70 0.23 2.49
C TYR A 116 -1.64 0.76 3.94
N PRO A 117 -1.27 -0.06 4.91
CA PRO A 117 -1.18 0.37 6.32
C PRO A 117 -0.25 1.56 6.60
N ASP A 118 0.69 1.87 5.71
CA ASP A 118 1.69 2.93 5.94
C ASP A 118 2.02 3.78 4.71
N LYS A 119 1.39 3.48 3.57
CA LYS A 119 1.61 4.17 2.29
C LYS A 119 0.36 4.22 1.44
N THR A 120 0.28 5.21 0.57
CA THR A 120 -0.70 5.29 -0.51
C THR A 120 0.04 5.49 -1.82
N ILE A 121 -0.27 4.70 -2.85
CA ILE A 121 0.41 4.72 -4.15
C ILE A 121 -0.59 4.91 -5.28
N TYR A 122 -0.18 5.68 -6.28
CA TYR A 122 -0.95 6.03 -7.47
C TYR A 122 -0.18 5.58 -8.72
N PRO A 123 -0.31 4.30 -9.14
CA PRO A 123 0.41 3.75 -10.27
C PRO A 123 -0.41 3.80 -11.56
N VAL A 124 0.30 4.01 -12.68
CA VAL A 124 -0.23 3.89 -14.05
C VAL A 124 0.78 3.19 -14.94
N ALA A 125 0.31 2.48 -15.95
CA ALA A 125 1.15 1.92 -17.00
C ALA A 125 0.50 2.02 -18.36
N THR A 126 1.31 2.18 -19.40
CA THR A 126 0.87 2.26 -20.80
C THR A 126 2.03 1.97 -21.74
N THR A 127 1.74 1.38 -22.91
CA THR A 127 2.72 1.21 -23.98
C THR A 127 2.90 2.47 -24.84
N ASN A 128 2.04 3.48 -24.68
CA ASN A 128 2.08 4.72 -25.43
C ASN A 128 2.74 5.85 -24.64
N GLU A 129 3.85 6.37 -25.15
CA GLU A 129 4.61 7.41 -24.46
C GLU A 129 3.80 8.72 -24.25
N GLN A 130 3.04 9.17 -25.24
CA GLN A 130 2.24 10.38 -25.06
C GLN A 130 1.13 10.19 -24.02
N ASP A 131 0.53 9.01 -23.99
CA ASP A 131 -0.47 8.66 -22.98
C ASP A 131 0.13 8.61 -21.58
N LEU A 132 1.40 8.14 -21.43
CA LEU A 132 2.11 8.18 -20.15
C LEU A 132 2.15 9.61 -19.58
N TYR A 133 2.51 10.62 -20.39
CA TYR A 133 2.53 12.01 -19.94
C TYR A 133 1.13 12.56 -19.62
N ASN A 134 0.11 12.14 -20.34
CA ASN A 134 -1.28 12.50 -20.03
C ASN A 134 -1.72 11.91 -18.67
N LEU A 135 -1.41 10.63 -18.44
CA LEU A 135 -1.69 9.95 -17.18
C LEU A 135 -0.91 10.58 -16.01
N MET A 136 0.38 10.87 -16.22
CA MET A 136 1.21 11.58 -15.23
C MET A 136 0.62 12.96 -14.90
N ASP A 137 0.17 13.74 -15.91
CA ASP A 137 -0.39 15.08 -15.69
C ASP A 137 -1.65 15.01 -14.83
N VAL A 138 -2.55 14.06 -15.10
CA VAL A 138 -3.78 13.89 -14.33
C VAL A 138 -3.48 13.46 -12.88
N TYR A 139 -2.62 12.45 -12.70
CA TYR A 139 -2.33 11.93 -11.37
C TYR A 139 -1.54 12.91 -10.49
N LEU A 140 -0.54 13.57 -11.07
CA LEU A 140 0.24 14.58 -10.33
C LEU A 140 -0.61 15.79 -9.93
N ASP A 141 -1.51 16.26 -10.82
CA ASP A 141 -2.41 17.35 -10.46
C ASP A 141 -3.45 16.91 -9.43
N ALA A 142 -3.93 15.66 -9.52
CA ALA A 142 -4.84 15.07 -8.55
C ALA A 142 -4.22 15.03 -7.15
N VAL A 143 -3.00 14.51 -6.99
CA VAL A 143 -2.38 14.36 -5.68
C VAL A 143 -1.85 15.68 -5.08
N PHE A 144 -1.41 16.64 -5.92
CA PHE A 144 -0.84 17.90 -5.44
C PHE A 144 -1.80 19.08 -5.42
N ASN A 145 -2.83 19.07 -6.28
CA ASN A 145 -3.79 20.17 -6.44
C ASN A 145 -5.24 19.66 -6.52
N PRO A 146 -5.69 18.74 -5.65
CA PRO A 146 -7.03 18.17 -5.73
C PRO A 146 -8.11 19.23 -5.47
N ALA A 147 -9.29 18.98 -6.01
CA ALA A 147 -10.46 19.84 -5.82
C ALA A 147 -11.03 19.81 -4.39
N ILE A 148 -10.53 18.93 -3.53
CA ILE A 148 -10.99 18.78 -2.14
C ILE A 148 -10.92 20.09 -1.34
N TYR A 149 -9.99 20.99 -1.65
CA TYR A 149 -9.84 22.27 -0.96
C TYR A 149 -10.94 23.28 -1.27
N THR A 150 -11.69 23.08 -2.36
CA THR A 150 -12.74 23.98 -2.84
C THR A 150 -14.12 23.34 -2.91
N LYS A 151 -14.20 22.02 -2.80
CA LYS A 151 -15.43 21.24 -2.94
C LYS A 151 -15.59 20.28 -1.74
N PRO A 152 -16.11 20.73 -0.59
CA PRO A 152 -16.33 19.86 0.58
C PRO A 152 -17.20 18.62 0.29
N THR A 153 -18.09 18.74 -0.70
CA THR A 153 -18.98 17.64 -1.12
C THR A 153 -18.23 16.39 -1.58
N ILE A 154 -16.95 16.50 -1.99
CA ILE A 154 -16.12 15.34 -2.32
C ILE A 154 -15.86 14.52 -1.05
N PHE A 155 -15.48 15.17 0.04
CA PHE A 155 -15.31 14.51 1.34
C PHE A 155 -16.61 13.86 1.83
N GLU A 156 -17.73 14.55 1.67
CA GLU A 156 -19.05 14.03 2.07
C GLU A 156 -19.42 12.80 1.23
N GLN A 157 -19.14 12.80 -0.06
CA GLN A 157 -19.43 11.69 -0.96
C GLN A 157 -18.51 10.48 -0.69
N GLU A 158 -17.20 10.71 -0.68
CA GLU A 158 -16.21 9.61 -0.58
C GLU A 158 -16.03 9.12 0.85
N GLY A 159 -16.04 10.01 1.84
CA GLY A 159 -15.88 9.68 3.26
C GLY A 159 -17.18 9.26 3.90
N TRP A 160 -17.92 10.25 4.44
CA TRP A 160 -19.18 10.01 5.11
C TRP A 160 -20.07 11.24 5.15
N HIS A 161 -21.37 11.01 5.18
CA HIS A 161 -22.42 12.02 5.42
C HIS A 161 -23.65 11.39 6.06
N TYR A 162 -24.57 12.24 6.53
CA TYR A 162 -25.87 11.77 6.97
C TYR A 162 -26.82 11.65 5.77
N GLU A 163 -27.48 10.51 5.66
CA GLU A 163 -28.55 10.25 4.69
C GLU A 163 -29.85 9.96 5.44
N LEU A 164 -30.95 10.52 4.93
CA LEU A 164 -32.28 10.26 5.45
C LEU A 164 -32.94 9.14 4.64
N ASP A 165 -33.10 7.99 5.28
CA ASP A 165 -33.78 6.84 4.71
C ASP A 165 -35.29 6.97 4.97
N LEU A 166 -36.07 7.14 3.91
CA LEU A 166 -37.50 7.26 3.97
C LEU A 166 -38.16 5.88 3.88
N PRO A 167 -39.29 5.63 4.61
CA PRO A 167 -40.01 4.38 4.48
C PRO A 167 -40.59 4.22 3.07
N GLU A 168 -40.60 2.99 2.54
CA GLU A 168 -41.08 2.64 1.17
C GLU A 168 -42.47 3.21 0.86
N SER A 169 -43.33 3.41 1.87
CA SER A 169 -44.66 4.05 1.75
C SER A 169 -44.59 5.53 1.37
N ALA A 170 -43.44 6.18 1.53
CA ALA A 170 -43.26 7.61 1.21
C ALA A 170 -42.72 7.83 -0.20
N GLU A 171 -42.21 6.80 -0.87
CA GLU A 171 -41.66 6.90 -2.25
C GLU A 171 -42.74 7.04 -3.34
N GLY A 172 -44.02 6.81 -3.03
CA GLY A 172 -45.12 6.75 -4.01
C GLY A 172 -45.91 8.06 -4.23
N GLU A 173 -45.82 9.03 -3.34
CA GLU A 173 -46.56 10.30 -3.49
C GLU A 173 -45.63 11.49 -3.26
N GLY A 174 -45.23 12.14 -4.35
CA GLY A 174 -44.31 13.26 -4.41
C GLY A 174 -44.73 14.54 -3.69
N ASP A 175 -45.30 14.43 -2.50
CA ASP A 175 -45.52 15.52 -1.56
C ASP A 175 -44.44 15.45 -0.47
N GLY A 176 -43.36 16.24 -0.65
CA GLY A 176 -42.32 16.45 0.37
C GLY A 176 -42.89 17.08 1.66
N SER A 177 -44.00 16.51 2.20
CA SER A 177 -44.59 16.98 3.40
C SER A 177 -43.65 16.75 4.60
N SER A 178 -43.59 17.74 5.50
CA SER A 178 -42.77 17.67 6.71
C SER A 178 -43.17 16.50 7.65
N ALA A 179 -44.24 15.79 7.35
CA ALA A 179 -44.70 14.62 8.07
C ALA A 179 -43.91 13.35 7.64
N SER A 180 -43.71 13.12 6.33
CA SER A 180 -42.93 11.97 5.80
C SER A 180 -41.47 12.06 6.19
N LEU A 181 -40.88 13.27 6.25
CA LEU A 181 -39.49 13.47 6.69
C LEU A 181 -39.27 13.11 8.17
N ARG A 182 -40.32 13.17 9.03
CA ARG A 182 -40.22 12.81 10.46
C ARG A 182 -40.24 11.30 10.71
N GLU A 183 -40.65 10.51 9.73
CA GLU A 183 -40.72 9.05 9.81
C GLU A 183 -39.42 8.41 9.25
N GLY A 184 -38.56 9.22 8.64
CA GLY A 184 -37.27 8.75 8.11
C GLY A 184 -36.27 8.38 9.21
N THR A 185 -35.42 7.44 8.91
CA THR A 185 -34.28 7.04 9.76
C THR A 185 -32.99 7.66 9.24
N LEU A 186 -32.30 8.39 10.13
CA LEU A 186 -30.99 8.97 9.79
C LEU A 186 -29.91 7.88 9.81
N ARG A 187 -29.16 7.77 8.74
CA ARG A 187 -28.04 6.81 8.60
C ARG A 187 -26.75 7.53 8.22
N TYR A 188 -25.61 6.86 8.46
CA TYR A 188 -24.36 7.21 7.83
C TYR A 188 -24.29 6.57 6.44
N ASN A 189 -23.83 7.34 5.46
CA ASN A 189 -23.57 6.90 4.10
C ASN A 189 -22.25 7.52 3.60
N GLY A 190 -21.62 6.95 2.57
CA GLY A 190 -20.37 7.38 1.96
C GLY A 190 -19.72 6.20 1.26
N VAL A 191 -18.91 6.47 0.24
CA VAL A 191 -18.29 5.40 -0.56
C VAL A 191 -17.39 4.53 0.32
N VAL A 192 -16.35 5.10 0.92
CA VAL A 192 -15.41 4.37 1.80
C VAL A 192 -16.10 3.82 3.04
N PHE A 193 -17.06 4.59 3.65
CA PHE A 193 -17.83 4.09 4.78
C PHE A 193 -18.56 2.78 4.46
N ASN A 194 -19.22 2.70 3.31
CA ASN A 194 -19.97 1.51 2.91
C ASN A 194 -19.03 0.37 2.49
N GLU A 195 -17.93 0.67 1.82
CA GLU A 195 -16.90 -0.31 1.44
C GLU A 195 -16.33 -0.99 2.69
N MET A 196 -15.88 -0.20 3.67
CA MET A 196 -15.31 -0.74 4.90
C MET A 196 -16.33 -1.46 5.78
N LYS A 197 -17.60 -1.04 5.74
CA LYS A 197 -18.70 -1.79 6.36
C LYS A 197 -18.86 -3.17 5.72
N GLY A 198 -18.63 -3.28 4.41
CA GLY A 198 -18.58 -4.55 3.67
C GLY A 198 -17.34 -5.37 4.05
N ALA A 199 -16.15 -4.79 3.99
CA ALA A 199 -14.87 -5.45 4.27
C ALA A 199 -14.83 -6.04 5.69
N LEU A 200 -15.23 -5.27 6.69
CA LEU A 200 -15.28 -5.71 8.10
C LEU A 200 -16.50 -6.60 8.43
N SER A 201 -17.29 -7.01 7.44
CA SER A 201 -18.25 -8.10 7.59
C SER A 201 -17.62 -9.49 7.43
N ASP A 202 -16.37 -9.56 6.91
CA ASP A 202 -15.61 -10.80 6.82
C ASP A 202 -14.86 -11.09 8.14
N PRO A 203 -15.04 -12.28 8.74
CA PRO A 203 -14.33 -12.66 9.95
C PRO A 203 -12.80 -12.69 9.82
N MET A 204 -12.27 -12.97 8.61
CA MET A 204 -10.81 -13.01 8.39
C MET A 204 -10.21 -11.61 8.46
N SER A 205 -10.86 -10.60 7.87
CA SER A 205 -10.44 -9.20 7.98
C SER A 205 -10.45 -8.71 9.43
N VAL A 206 -11.51 -9.01 10.17
CA VAL A 206 -11.60 -8.65 11.60
C VAL A 206 -10.52 -9.32 12.44
N LEU A 207 -10.16 -10.57 12.10
CA LEU A 207 -9.07 -11.27 12.79
C LEU A 207 -7.71 -10.65 12.47
N ASP A 208 -7.46 -10.29 11.21
CA ASP A 208 -6.20 -9.66 10.77
C ASP A 208 -5.98 -8.33 11.48
N ASP A 209 -6.97 -7.44 11.48
CA ASP A 209 -6.94 -6.17 12.20
C ASP A 209 -6.66 -6.37 13.70
N ALA A 210 -7.29 -7.37 14.30
CA ALA A 210 -7.11 -7.66 15.70
C ALA A 210 -5.70 -8.17 16.02
N VAL A 211 -5.09 -8.94 15.11
CA VAL A 211 -3.72 -9.41 15.23
C VAL A 211 -2.75 -8.26 15.04
N ASN A 212 -2.95 -7.40 14.04
CA ASN A 212 -2.15 -6.21 13.82
C ASN A 212 -2.15 -5.29 15.04
N ALA A 213 -3.33 -4.97 15.58
CA ALA A 213 -3.47 -4.17 16.79
C ALA A 213 -2.84 -4.82 18.05
N ALA A 214 -2.71 -6.15 18.08
CA ALA A 214 -2.05 -6.86 19.17
C ALA A 214 -0.52 -6.92 19.00
N LEU A 215 -0.02 -7.00 17.76
CA LEU A 215 1.41 -7.04 17.45
C LEU A 215 2.05 -5.64 17.53
N TYR A 216 1.29 -4.59 17.19
CA TYR A 216 1.81 -3.23 17.02
C TYR A 216 1.03 -2.16 17.80
N PRO A 217 0.75 -2.35 19.11
CA PRO A 217 -0.17 -1.49 19.86
C PRO A 217 0.28 -0.02 19.97
N ASP A 218 1.56 0.27 19.79
CA ASP A 218 2.14 1.61 20.00
C ASP A 218 2.54 2.30 18.69
N THR A 219 2.13 1.77 17.53
CA THR A 219 2.50 2.29 16.21
C THR A 219 1.29 2.50 15.31
N ALA A 220 1.51 3.06 14.13
CA ALA A 220 0.47 3.25 13.11
C ALA A 220 -0.25 1.95 12.73
N TYR A 221 0.43 0.82 12.79
CA TYR A 221 -0.16 -0.49 12.44
C TYR A 221 -1.19 -1.01 13.46
N ALA A 222 -1.38 -0.34 14.61
CA ALA A 222 -2.49 -0.62 15.52
C ALA A 222 -3.85 -0.22 14.95
N HIS A 223 -3.86 0.62 13.92
CA HIS A 223 -5.05 1.25 13.36
C HIS A 223 -5.44 0.59 12.04
N GLU A 224 -6.76 0.48 11.79
CA GLU A 224 -7.28 0.07 10.50
C GLU A 224 -7.13 1.22 9.49
N SER A 225 -6.21 1.05 8.53
CA SER A 225 -5.87 2.08 7.54
C SER A 225 -7.00 2.34 6.54
N GLY A 226 -7.80 1.32 6.23
CA GLY A 226 -9.00 1.44 5.41
C GLY A 226 -10.12 2.22 6.09
N GLY A 227 -10.14 2.20 7.42
CA GLY A 227 -11.12 2.87 8.26
C GLY A 227 -12.13 1.93 8.93
N ASP A 228 -12.28 2.09 10.24
CA ASP A 228 -13.34 1.42 11.00
C ASP A 228 -14.66 2.22 10.82
N PRO A 229 -15.76 1.63 10.34
CA PRO A 229 -17.04 2.32 10.19
C PRO A 229 -17.55 2.98 11.47
N ARG A 230 -17.08 2.54 12.64
CA ARG A 230 -17.40 3.16 13.94
C ARG A 230 -16.57 4.42 14.19
N ALA A 231 -15.39 4.53 13.56
CA ALA A 231 -14.47 5.65 13.72
C ALA A 231 -14.57 6.66 12.56
N ILE A 232 -14.86 6.22 11.34
CA ILE A 232 -14.97 7.06 10.13
C ILE A 232 -15.83 8.32 10.38
N PRO A 233 -17.03 8.26 11.05
CA PRO A 233 -17.85 9.45 11.28
C PRO A 233 -17.26 10.47 12.26
N ALA A 234 -16.14 10.17 12.90
CA ALA A 234 -15.42 11.14 13.73
C ALA A 234 -14.48 12.04 12.93
N LEU A 235 -14.13 11.65 11.69
CA LEU A 235 -13.28 12.45 10.83
C LEU A 235 -13.98 13.74 10.40
N THR A 236 -13.34 14.87 10.67
CA THR A 236 -13.83 16.18 10.22
C THR A 236 -13.18 16.59 8.90
N TYR A 237 -13.87 17.44 8.13
CA TYR A 237 -13.34 17.98 6.89
C TYR A 237 -12.01 18.74 7.08
N GLU A 238 -11.85 19.47 8.19
CA GLU A 238 -10.61 20.20 8.50
C GLU A 238 -9.44 19.23 8.75
N GLN A 239 -9.63 18.18 9.56
CA GLN A 239 -8.63 17.13 9.78
C GLN A 239 -8.24 16.43 8.49
N PHE A 240 -9.20 16.15 7.61
CA PHE A 240 -8.99 15.57 6.30
C PHE A 240 -8.08 16.45 5.43
N LEU A 241 -8.36 17.77 5.35
CA LEU A 241 -7.53 18.71 4.58
C LEU A 241 -6.11 18.87 5.18
N ASP A 242 -5.98 18.93 6.50
CA ASP A 242 -4.69 19.03 7.19
C ASP A 242 -3.85 17.78 6.97
N THR A 243 -4.48 16.60 7.03
CA THR A 243 -3.81 15.33 6.77
C THR A 243 -3.30 15.27 5.33
N HIS A 244 -4.12 15.70 4.35
CA HIS A 244 -3.66 15.80 2.97
C HIS A 244 -2.44 16.72 2.84
N ALA A 245 -2.51 17.93 3.37
CA ALA A 245 -1.41 18.90 3.25
C ALA A 245 -0.09 18.38 3.84
N ARG A 246 -0.14 17.72 4.99
CA ARG A 246 1.05 17.18 5.65
C ARG A 246 1.66 15.97 4.93
N HIS A 247 0.84 15.09 4.36
CA HIS A 247 1.32 13.82 3.81
C HIS A 247 1.49 13.83 2.29
N TYR A 248 0.66 14.56 1.55
CA TYR A 248 0.75 14.67 0.08
C TYR A 248 1.67 15.84 -0.35
N ASN A 249 2.75 16.01 0.39
CA ASN A 249 3.77 17.01 0.09
C ASN A 249 4.87 16.40 -0.79
N PRO A 250 5.42 17.13 -1.78
CA PRO A 250 6.52 16.63 -2.60
C PRO A 250 7.71 16.07 -1.80
N SER A 251 8.05 16.64 -0.65
CA SER A 251 9.14 16.12 0.20
C SER A 251 8.85 14.75 0.82
N ASN A 252 7.58 14.35 0.90
CA ASN A 252 7.13 13.03 1.36
C ASN A 252 6.83 12.07 0.19
N SER A 253 7.08 12.48 -1.06
CA SER A 253 6.78 11.68 -2.24
C SER A 253 7.92 10.76 -2.64
N TYR A 254 7.54 9.61 -3.19
CA TYR A 254 8.39 8.56 -3.77
C TYR A 254 7.89 8.30 -5.19
N ILE A 255 8.64 8.74 -6.18
CA ILE A 255 8.28 8.62 -7.60
C ILE A 255 9.05 7.46 -8.20
N THR A 256 8.37 6.59 -8.94
CA THR A 256 8.99 5.53 -9.73
C THR A 256 8.69 5.74 -11.20
N LEU A 257 9.72 5.67 -12.04
CA LEU A 257 9.65 5.58 -13.49
C LEU A 257 10.24 4.23 -13.92
N TYR A 258 9.61 3.56 -14.87
CA TYR A 258 10.02 2.24 -15.35
C TYR A 258 9.85 2.14 -16.86
N GLY A 259 10.80 1.44 -17.51
CA GLY A 259 10.69 1.03 -18.89
C GLY A 259 11.50 1.89 -19.87
N ASP A 260 11.23 1.66 -21.17
CA ASP A 260 11.82 2.40 -22.29
C ASP A 260 11.10 3.75 -22.47
N LEU A 261 11.53 4.75 -21.74
CA LEU A 261 10.96 6.11 -21.80
C LEU A 261 12.05 7.17 -21.98
N ASP A 262 11.68 8.32 -22.55
CA ASP A 262 12.55 9.50 -22.61
C ASP A 262 12.67 10.13 -21.22
N VAL A 263 13.70 9.69 -20.48
CA VAL A 263 13.93 10.14 -19.09
C VAL A 263 14.26 11.64 -19.01
N ASP A 264 14.92 12.22 -20.00
CA ASP A 264 15.21 13.66 -20.05
C ASP A 264 13.91 14.47 -20.05
N ARG A 265 13.00 14.10 -20.95
CA ARG A 265 11.66 14.70 -21.03
C ARG A 265 10.83 14.44 -19.76
N ALA A 266 10.91 13.24 -19.17
CA ALA A 266 10.16 12.90 -17.97
C ALA A 266 10.62 13.73 -16.76
N LEU A 267 11.93 13.90 -16.56
CA LEU A 267 12.47 14.72 -15.48
C LEU A 267 12.13 16.20 -15.68
N ALA A 268 12.26 16.74 -16.91
CA ALA A 268 11.83 18.09 -17.23
C ALA A 268 10.34 18.32 -16.94
N PHE A 269 9.48 17.34 -17.32
CA PHE A 269 8.05 17.39 -17.06
C PHE A 269 7.72 17.46 -15.56
N LEU A 270 8.37 16.59 -14.74
CA LEU A 270 8.18 16.55 -13.30
C LEU A 270 8.63 17.84 -12.62
N ASP A 271 9.82 18.34 -12.97
CA ASP A 271 10.40 19.58 -12.42
C ASP A 271 9.53 20.78 -12.77
N GLU A 272 9.39 21.06 -14.08
CA GLU A 272 8.80 22.32 -14.57
C GLU A 272 7.30 22.44 -14.26
N ARG A 273 6.56 21.33 -14.29
CA ARG A 273 5.09 21.38 -14.14
C ARG A 273 4.61 21.20 -12.72
N TYR A 274 5.40 20.52 -11.86
CA TYR A 274 4.92 20.11 -10.53
C TYR A 274 5.91 20.43 -9.40
N LEU A 275 7.12 19.87 -9.44
CA LEU A 275 7.99 19.87 -8.26
C LEU A 275 8.64 21.22 -7.97
N SER A 276 8.81 22.07 -8.97
CA SER A 276 9.25 23.47 -8.84
C SER A 276 8.09 24.48 -8.78
N GLN A 277 6.82 24.01 -8.82
CA GLN A 277 5.65 24.87 -8.74
C GLN A 277 4.96 24.81 -7.38
N PRO A 278 4.38 25.92 -6.90
CA PRO A 278 3.56 25.89 -5.68
C PRO A 278 2.32 25.00 -5.86
N SER A 279 2.20 23.96 -5.05
CA SER A 279 1.02 23.07 -4.99
C SER A 279 -0.04 23.60 -4.02
N ALA A 280 -1.25 23.02 -4.03
CA ALA A 280 -2.25 23.33 -3.03
C ALA A 280 -1.79 22.91 -1.63
N THR A 281 -1.07 21.78 -1.52
CA THR A 281 -0.46 21.31 -0.28
C THR A 281 0.58 22.27 0.24
N SER A 282 1.56 22.72 -0.58
CA SER A 282 2.58 23.66 -0.15
C SER A 282 1.99 25.00 0.27
N ARG A 283 1.01 25.53 -0.47
CA ARG A 283 0.32 26.78 -0.09
C ARG A 283 -0.38 26.69 1.27
N ARG A 284 -1.03 25.56 1.58
CA ARG A 284 -1.67 25.34 2.90
C ARG A 284 -0.62 25.25 4.01
N MET A 285 0.48 24.55 3.78
CA MET A 285 1.60 24.45 4.73
C MET A 285 2.23 25.81 5.00
N ASP A 286 2.51 26.59 3.95
CA ASP A 286 3.07 27.94 4.07
C ASP A 286 2.13 28.88 4.83
N ALA A 287 0.82 28.76 4.61
CA ALA A 287 -0.20 29.54 5.33
C ALA A 287 -0.23 29.18 6.82
N ALA A 288 -0.14 27.89 7.18
CA ALA A 288 -0.09 27.43 8.56
C ALA A 288 1.17 27.95 9.28
N VAL A 289 2.35 27.88 8.64
CA VAL A 289 3.59 28.45 9.16
C VAL A 289 3.47 29.96 9.34
N ALA A 290 2.88 30.68 8.38
CA ALA A 290 2.67 32.12 8.47
C ALA A 290 1.67 32.50 9.58
N ALA A 291 0.73 31.62 9.93
CA ALA A 291 -0.18 31.76 11.05
C ALA A 291 0.48 31.48 12.42
N GLY A 292 1.72 30.99 12.43
CA GLY A 292 2.50 30.73 13.64
C GLY A 292 2.37 29.29 14.16
N GLU A 293 1.92 28.36 13.33
CA GLU A 293 1.97 26.95 13.68
C GLU A 293 3.41 26.42 13.72
N ASP A 294 3.67 25.51 14.65
CA ASP A 294 4.97 24.87 14.77
C ASP A 294 5.23 23.98 13.55
N PRO A 295 6.31 24.18 12.77
CA PRO A 295 6.64 23.32 11.63
C PRO A 295 6.74 21.83 11.98
N SER A 296 7.08 21.46 13.23
CA SER A 296 7.10 20.06 13.67
C SER A 296 5.71 19.43 13.74
N ALA A 297 4.67 20.22 14.03
CA ALA A 297 3.29 19.78 14.02
C ALA A 297 2.74 19.56 12.59
N LEU A 298 3.42 20.14 11.60
CA LEU A 298 3.07 20.01 10.18
C LEU A 298 3.81 18.85 9.50
N ALA A 299 4.65 18.12 10.21
CA ALA A 299 5.33 16.94 9.68
C ALA A 299 4.35 15.79 9.44
N PRO A 300 4.64 14.88 8.48
CA PRO A 300 3.91 13.63 8.36
C PRO A 300 3.93 12.82 9.66
N ASN A 301 2.90 12.02 9.90
CA ASN A 301 2.82 11.14 11.06
C ASN A 301 4.06 10.22 11.12
N PRO A 302 4.59 9.92 12.31
CA PRO A 302 5.70 8.98 12.46
C PRO A 302 5.22 7.55 12.22
N LEU A 303 6.06 6.74 11.60
CA LEU A 303 5.75 5.32 11.40
C LEU A 303 5.95 4.51 12.70
N GLY A 304 7.06 4.73 13.38
CA GLY A 304 7.40 4.05 14.63
C GLY A 304 7.84 2.59 14.46
N VAL A 305 8.67 2.12 15.38
CA VAL A 305 9.07 0.71 15.49
C VAL A 305 8.49 0.17 16.78
N GLN A 306 7.73 -0.92 16.70
CA GLN A 306 7.15 -1.59 17.85
C GLN A 306 8.21 -2.36 18.62
N ALA A 307 8.33 -2.10 19.91
CA ALA A 307 9.10 -2.94 20.80
C ALA A 307 8.43 -4.34 20.95
N PRO A 308 9.20 -5.40 21.23
CA PRO A 308 8.61 -6.72 21.39
C PRO A 308 7.48 -6.75 22.42
N VAL A 309 6.32 -7.24 22.01
CA VAL A 309 5.14 -7.39 22.85
C VAL A 309 4.81 -8.86 23.04
N THR A 310 4.11 -9.18 24.14
CA THR A 310 3.55 -10.49 24.36
C THR A 310 2.06 -10.33 24.65
N CYS A 311 1.23 -10.84 23.75
CA CYS A 311 -0.20 -10.96 23.96
C CYS A 311 -0.54 -12.42 24.30
N GLU A 312 -1.09 -12.67 25.47
CA GLU A 312 -1.48 -14.04 25.84
C GLU A 312 -2.75 -14.48 25.10
N TYR A 313 -3.75 -13.61 25.06
CA TYR A 313 -5.06 -13.89 24.47
C TYR A 313 -5.89 -12.64 24.34
N LYS A 314 -6.48 -12.43 23.16
CA LYS A 314 -7.48 -11.40 22.91
C LYS A 314 -8.72 -12.07 22.27
N ARG A 315 -9.92 -11.77 22.79
CA ARG A 315 -11.17 -12.28 22.24
C ARG A 315 -11.95 -11.14 21.60
N ILE A 316 -12.42 -11.37 20.38
CA ILE A 316 -13.29 -10.46 19.65
C ILE A 316 -14.60 -11.18 19.37
N GLU A 317 -15.70 -10.50 19.55
CA GLU A 317 -17.03 -10.99 19.25
C GLU A 317 -17.56 -10.31 17.98
N MET A 318 -18.07 -11.11 17.09
CA MET A 318 -18.61 -10.69 15.80
C MET A 318 -19.98 -11.33 15.57
N ALA A 319 -20.91 -10.58 14.98
CA ALA A 319 -22.21 -11.10 14.56
C ALA A 319 -22.05 -11.94 13.28
N THR A 320 -21.76 -13.22 13.47
CA THR A 320 -21.59 -14.21 12.39
C THR A 320 -22.07 -15.59 12.85
N THR A 321 -21.97 -16.61 12.01
CA THR A 321 -22.32 -17.99 12.39
C THR A 321 -21.18 -18.67 13.15
N PRO A 322 -21.48 -19.65 14.03
CA PRO A 322 -20.45 -20.36 14.80
C PRO A 322 -19.39 -21.05 13.92
N GLU A 323 -19.76 -21.45 12.71
CA GLU A 323 -18.84 -22.09 11.74
C GLU A 323 -17.74 -21.12 11.27
N ASN A 324 -17.95 -19.82 11.39
CA ASN A 324 -16.96 -18.80 11.05
C ASN A 324 -16.00 -18.44 12.19
N ALA A 325 -15.99 -19.23 13.27
CA ALA A 325 -15.05 -18.99 14.38
C ALA A 325 -13.59 -19.19 13.90
N LEU A 326 -12.76 -18.19 14.19
CA LEU A 326 -11.35 -18.15 13.81
C LEU A 326 -10.45 -18.05 15.04
N VAL A 327 -9.23 -18.58 14.94
CA VAL A 327 -8.16 -18.33 15.91
C VAL A 327 -6.90 -17.95 15.15
N GLY A 328 -6.32 -16.78 15.45
CA GLY A 328 -5.08 -16.29 14.87
C GLY A 328 -3.88 -16.40 15.82
N LEU A 329 -2.71 -16.69 15.24
CA LEU A 329 -1.40 -16.51 15.86
C LEU A 329 -0.59 -15.57 14.99
N GLY A 330 -0.15 -14.43 15.54
CA GLY A 330 0.70 -13.46 14.87
C GLY A 330 2.15 -13.54 15.40
N LEU A 331 3.13 -13.44 14.52
CA LEU A 331 4.55 -13.52 14.82
C LEU A 331 5.32 -12.44 14.07
N VAL A 332 5.92 -11.49 14.77
CA VAL A 332 6.78 -10.46 14.13
C VAL A 332 8.10 -11.09 13.69
N LEU A 333 8.47 -10.90 12.43
CA LEU A 333 9.64 -11.52 11.80
C LEU A 333 10.91 -10.67 11.90
N GLY A 334 10.79 -9.38 12.20
CA GLY A 334 11.91 -8.45 12.30
C GLY A 334 11.68 -7.17 11.54
N SER A 335 12.69 -6.68 10.79
CA SER A 335 12.61 -5.48 9.98
C SER A 335 12.53 -5.82 8.49
N ALA A 336 11.74 -5.08 7.72
CA ALA A 336 11.71 -5.16 6.26
C ALA A 336 13.08 -4.88 5.61
N LEU A 337 13.94 -4.12 6.30
CA LEU A 337 15.30 -3.84 5.86
C LEU A 337 16.24 -5.05 6.01
N ASP A 338 15.88 -6.06 6.81
CA ASP A 338 16.55 -7.36 6.82
C ASP A 338 15.91 -8.32 5.81
N ARG A 339 16.07 -8.00 4.54
CA ARG A 339 15.45 -8.72 3.41
C ARG A 339 15.78 -10.22 3.42
N LYS A 340 17.02 -10.60 3.79
CA LYS A 340 17.41 -12.02 3.86
C LYS A 340 16.58 -12.77 4.90
N ARG A 341 16.36 -12.16 6.05
CA ARG A 341 15.55 -12.76 7.11
C ARG A 341 14.09 -12.88 6.70
N THR A 342 13.54 -11.85 6.07
CA THR A 342 12.13 -11.86 5.60
C THR A 342 11.91 -12.96 4.58
N ILE A 343 12.77 -13.06 3.53
CA ILE A 343 12.68 -14.13 2.52
C ILE A 343 12.88 -15.52 3.14
N ALA A 344 13.85 -15.65 4.05
CA ALA A 344 14.08 -16.94 4.71
C ALA A 344 12.91 -17.36 5.61
N ALA A 345 12.23 -16.41 6.25
CA ALA A 345 11.03 -16.66 7.03
C ALA A 345 9.87 -17.08 6.14
N ASP A 346 9.63 -16.38 5.04
CA ASP A 346 8.60 -16.70 4.06
C ASP A 346 8.75 -18.14 3.51
N ILE A 347 9.96 -18.49 3.03
CA ILE A 347 10.29 -19.86 2.59
C ILE A 347 10.07 -20.88 3.72
N LEU A 348 10.46 -20.55 4.94
CA LEU A 348 10.28 -21.43 6.10
C LEU A 348 8.80 -21.65 6.40
N PHE A 349 7.98 -20.59 6.48
CA PHE A 349 6.57 -20.72 6.79
C PHE A 349 5.81 -21.45 5.67
N GLU A 350 6.17 -21.24 4.41
CA GLU A 350 5.64 -22.05 3.30
C GLU A 350 6.00 -23.54 3.48
N ALA A 351 7.24 -23.84 3.89
CA ALA A 351 7.64 -25.23 4.18
C ALA A 351 6.89 -25.83 5.36
N LEU A 352 6.51 -25.04 6.36
CA LEU A 352 5.85 -25.48 7.58
C LEU A 352 4.32 -25.60 7.44
N LEU A 353 3.69 -24.75 6.61
CA LEU A 353 2.26 -24.50 6.59
C LEU A 353 1.62 -24.55 5.19
N GLY A 354 2.38 -24.38 4.10
CA GLY A 354 1.88 -24.14 2.75
C GLY A 354 1.10 -25.32 2.09
N SER A 355 1.13 -26.52 2.68
CA SER A 355 0.32 -27.66 2.19
C SER A 355 -0.16 -28.53 3.33
N ASN A 356 -1.18 -29.36 3.09
CA ASN A 356 -1.72 -30.28 4.11
C ASN A 356 -0.69 -31.31 4.61
N GLU A 357 0.36 -31.57 3.82
CA GLU A 357 1.48 -32.43 4.22
C GLU A 357 2.62 -31.66 4.90
N ALA A 358 2.49 -30.34 5.01
CA ALA A 358 3.46 -29.53 5.75
C ALA A 358 3.44 -29.86 7.23
N PRO A 359 4.59 -30.02 7.88
CA PRO A 359 4.67 -30.67 9.20
C PRO A 359 3.86 -29.98 10.28
N VAL A 360 3.90 -28.65 10.34
CA VAL A 360 3.16 -27.87 11.36
C VAL A 360 1.66 -27.87 11.04
N LYS A 361 1.27 -27.64 9.79
CA LYS A 361 -0.13 -27.71 9.38
C LYS A 361 -0.73 -29.07 9.65
N LYS A 362 0.00 -30.13 9.31
CA LYS A 362 -0.43 -31.53 9.57
C LYS A 362 -0.62 -31.81 11.06
N ALA A 363 0.29 -31.31 11.92
CA ALA A 363 0.16 -31.45 13.38
C ALA A 363 -1.10 -30.72 13.92
N ILE A 364 -1.36 -29.51 13.44
CA ILE A 364 -2.54 -28.74 13.85
C ILE A 364 -3.84 -29.42 13.39
N LEU A 365 -3.88 -29.89 12.13
CA LEU A 365 -5.06 -30.59 11.59
C LEU A 365 -5.30 -31.93 12.34
N ALA A 366 -4.24 -32.69 12.65
CA ALA A 366 -4.32 -33.92 13.42
C ALA A 366 -4.83 -33.74 14.86
N ALA A 367 -4.61 -32.57 15.44
CA ALA A 367 -5.14 -32.21 16.75
C ALA A 367 -6.66 -31.98 16.76
N GLY A 368 -7.30 -31.82 15.59
CA GLY A 368 -8.76 -31.71 15.45
C GLY A 368 -9.34 -30.44 16.07
N LEU A 369 -8.57 -29.34 16.14
CA LEU A 369 -8.97 -28.10 16.77
C LEU A 369 -9.88 -27.22 15.89
N GLY A 370 -9.90 -27.46 14.59
CA GLY A 370 -10.66 -26.72 13.59
C GLY A 370 -10.67 -27.43 12.24
N GLY A 371 -11.19 -26.75 11.22
CA GLY A 371 -11.42 -27.33 9.88
C GLY A 371 -10.22 -27.17 8.93
N ASN A 372 -9.50 -26.07 8.99
CA ASN A 372 -8.39 -25.76 8.10
C ASN A 372 -7.41 -24.76 8.74
N VAL A 373 -6.19 -24.73 8.21
CA VAL A 373 -5.16 -23.74 8.59
C VAL A 373 -4.73 -22.99 7.33
N VAL A 374 -4.73 -21.68 7.40
CA VAL A 374 -4.20 -20.76 6.38
C VAL A 374 -3.14 -19.89 7.02
N SER A 375 -2.08 -19.58 6.30
CA SER A 375 -1.08 -18.63 6.77
C SER A 375 -0.57 -17.78 5.63
N TYR A 376 -0.05 -16.61 5.96
CA TYR A 376 0.65 -15.74 5.03
C TYR A 376 1.64 -14.83 5.74
N THR A 377 2.70 -14.47 5.02
CA THR A 377 3.68 -13.46 5.43
C THR A 377 3.26 -12.09 4.94
N ALA A 378 2.97 -11.15 5.84
CA ALA A 378 2.77 -9.75 5.50
C ALA A 378 4.13 -9.04 5.45
N ALA A 379 4.69 -8.93 4.23
CA ALA A 379 6.04 -8.41 4.00
C ALA A 379 6.09 -6.90 3.67
N GLU A 380 4.94 -6.28 3.40
CA GLU A 380 4.85 -4.90 2.89
C GLU A 380 4.70 -3.84 3.99
N CYS A 381 5.22 -4.11 5.19
CA CYS A 381 5.23 -3.22 6.34
C CYS A 381 6.64 -3.13 6.96
N LEU A 382 6.89 -2.10 7.77
CA LEU A 382 8.21 -1.85 8.40
C LEU A 382 8.72 -3.06 9.20
N GLN A 383 7.82 -3.73 9.89
CA GLN A 383 8.10 -4.94 10.66
C GLN A 383 7.22 -6.08 10.14
N PRO A 384 7.69 -6.86 9.15
CA PRO A 384 6.97 -8.00 8.61
C PRO A 384 6.51 -8.97 9.69
N TYR A 385 5.34 -9.57 9.48
CA TYR A 385 4.79 -10.57 10.39
C TYR A 385 4.22 -11.77 9.62
N GLU A 386 4.16 -12.90 10.31
CA GLU A 386 3.42 -14.07 9.87
C GLU A 386 2.09 -14.14 10.61
N LEU A 387 1.01 -14.36 9.88
CA LEU A 387 -0.31 -14.66 10.43
C LEU A 387 -0.71 -16.09 10.11
N ILE A 388 -1.00 -16.88 11.15
CA ILE A 388 -1.48 -18.25 11.06
C ILE A 388 -2.91 -18.28 11.55
N MET A 389 -3.86 -18.67 10.71
CA MET A 389 -5.29 -18.72 11.01
C MET A 389 -5.82 -20.13 11.03
N LEU A 390 -6.43 -20.54 12.13
CA LEU A 390 -7.24 -21.75 12.23
C LEU A 390 -8.69 -21.39 11.92
N GLN A 391 -9.23 -21.96 10.85
CA GLN A 391 -10.60 -21.74 10.41
C GLN A 391 -11.55 -22.81 11.00
N ASN A 392 -12.82 -22.43 11.19
CA ASN A 392 -13.86 -23.29 11.79
C ASN A 392 -13.37 -23.83 13.15
N ALA A 393 -12.80 -22.93 13.95
CA ALA A 393 -12.16 -23.27 15.22
C ALA A 393 -13.19 -23.68 16.26
N GLN A 394 -12.86 -24.71 17.04
CA GLN A 394 -13.67 -25.10 18.19
C GLN A 394 -13.57 -24.04 19.31
N PRO A 395 -14.61 -23.85 20.12
CA PRO A 395 -14.57 -22.90 21.21
C PRO A 395 -13.43 -23.18 22.20
N GLY A 396 -12.65 -22.12 22.55
CA GLY A 396 -11.64 -22.18 23.59
C GLY A 396 -10.30 -22.81 23.22
N VAL A 397 -10.05 -23.14 21.93
CA VAL A 397 -8.85 -23.86 21.49
C VAL A 397 -7.59 -23.00 21.31
N ALA A 398 -7.64 -21.69 21.50
CA ALA A 398 -6.52 -20.78 21.20
C ALA A 398 -5.21 -21.17 21.94
N ARG A 399 -5.29 -21.55 23.23
CA ARG A 399 -4.12 -22.00 24.00
C ARG A 399 -3.60 -23.35 23.49
N GLU A 400 -4.50 -24.23 23.09
CA GLU A 400 -4.13 -25.54 22.56
C GLU A 400 -3.48 -25.41 21.19
N LEU A 401 -4.02 -24.56 20.28
CA LEU A 401 -3.40 -24.23 19.00
C LEU A 401 -1.96 -23.74 19.19
N ARG A 402 -1.75 -22.77 20.10
CA ARG A 402 -0.42 -22.27 20.42
C ARG A 402 0.52 -23.38 20.91
N ARG A 403 0.02 -24.28 21.76
CA ARG A 403 0.79 -25.42 22.27
C ARG A 403 1.20 -26.38 21.16
N VAL A 404 0.24 -26.80 20.32
CA VAL A 404 0.50 -27.70 19.20
C VAL A 404 1.49 -27.09 18.21
N PHE A 405 1.33 -25.80 17.89
CA PHE A 405 2.28 -25.07 17.07
C PHE A 405 3.71 -25.09 17.66
N GLN A 406 3.83 -24.74 18.93
CA GLN A 406 5.13 -24.70 19.62
C GLN A 406 5.78 -26.08 19.72
N ASP A 407 4.99 -27.14 19.97
CA ASP A 407 5.50 -28.52 20.07
C ASP A 407 5.98 -29.00 18.70
N ALA A 408 5.25 -28.73 17.62
CA ALA A 408 5.65 -29.05 16.25
C ALA A 408 6.92 -28.28 15.83
N CYS A 409 7.03 -27.00 16.18
CA CYS A 409 8.26 -26.23 15.94
C CYS A 409 9.46 -26.79 16.73
N ARG A 410 9.26 -27.23 17.97
CA ARG A 410 10.32 -27.83 18.79
C ARG A 410 10.81 -29.15 18.19
N ASP A 411 9.90 -30.00 17.74
CA ASP A 411 10.25 -31.24 17.05
C ASP A 411 11.09 -30.96 15.79
N LEU A 412 10.73 -29.96 15.02
CA LEU A 412 11.51 -29.55 13.84
C LEU A 412 12.86 -28.92 14.18
N CYS A 413 13.01 -28.28 15.34
CA CYS A 413 14.32 -27.81 15.81
C CYS A 413 15.25 -28.97 16.17
N GLU A 414 14.69 -30.10 16.67
CA GLU A 414 15.46 -31.31 17.05
C GLU A 414 15.78 -32.20 15.82
N HIS A 415 14.86 -32.33 14.87
CA HIS A 415 14.97 -33.28 13.76
C HIS A 415 15.26 -32.61 12.40
N GLY A 416 15.13 -31.29 12.31
CA GLY A 416 15.28 -30.51 11.08
C GLY A 416 14.03 -30.45 10.20
N VAL A 417 14.00 -29.47 9.31
CA VAL A 417 12.99 -29.39 8.25
C VAL A 417 13.40 -30.30 7.08
N PRO A 418 12.50 -31.08 6.47
CA PRO A 418 12.85 -31.94 5.32
C PRO A 418 13.51 -31.14 4.20
N ARG A 419 14.74 -31.50 3.86
CA ARG A 419 15.58 -30.78 2.90
C ARG A 419 14.94 -30.71 1.51
N GLU A 420 14.39 -31.82 1.02
CA GLU A 420 13.73 -31.91 -0.29
C GLU A 420 12.57 -30.91 -0.39
N ARG A 421 11.84 -30.68 0.71
CA ARG A 421 10.74 -29.71 0.75
C ARG A 421 11.25 -28.29 0.63
N LEU A 422 12.29 -27.92 1.35
CA LEU A 422 12.93 -26.59 1.25
C LEU A 422 13.48 -26.35 -0.17
N GLU A 423 14.17 -27.34 -0.75
CA GLU A 423 14.71 -27.25 -2.11
C GLU A 423 13.59 -27.07 -3.16
N ALA A 424 12.44 -27.75 -3.00
CA ALA A 424 11.30 -27.59 -3.88
C ALA A 424 10.70 -26.19 -3.80
N ILE A 425 10.51 -25.64 -2.58
CA ILE A 425 9.95 -24.29 -2.38
C ILE A 425 10.91 -23.22 -2.92
N ILE A 426 12.21 -23.32 -2.62
CA ILE A 426 13.23 -22.42 -3.15
C ILE A 426 13.22 -22.44 -4.69
N SER A 427 13.09 -23.62 -5.29
CA SER A 427 13.05 -23.74 -6.77
C SER A 427 11.77 -23.15 -7.36
N SER A 428 10.62 -23.32 -6.68
CA SER A 428 9.35 -22.68 -7.08
C SER A 428 9.45 -21.16 -7.01
N ASN A 429 9.89 -20.63 -5.88
CA ASN A 429 10.05 -19.18 -5.69
C ASN A 429 11.07 -18.59 -6.71
N GLU A 430 12.19 -19.28 -6.96
CA GLU A 430 13.15 -18.85 -7.99
C GLU A 430 12.52 -18.84 -9.39
N TYR A 431 11.67 -19.82 -9.69
CA TYR A 431 10.93 -19.88 -10.96
C TYR A 431 9.94 -18.72 -11.09
N ASP A 432 9.10 -18.49 -10.08
CA ASP A 432 8.08 -17.43 -10.08
C ASP A 432 8.72 -16.04 -10.24
N LEU A 433 9.81 -15.79 -9.51
CA LEU A 433 10.57 -14.56 -9.61
C LEU A 433 11.21 -14.33 -10.99
N ARG A 434 11.57 -15.39 -11.70
CA ARG A 434 12.12 -15.31 -13.07
C ARG A 434 11.05 -15.16 -14.13
N GLN A 435 9.84 -15.72 -13.90
CA GLN A 435 8.72 -15.61 -14.82
C GLN A 435 8.13 -14.19 -14.83
N ARG A 436 8.26 -13.45 -13.73
CA ARG A 436 7.69 -12.09 -13.56
C ARG A 436 6.19 -12.05 -13.89
N ASP A 437 5.46 -13.12 -13.62
CA ASP A 437 4.01 -13.12 -13.77
C ASP A 437 3.37 -12.52 -12.51
N TYR A 438 3.40 -11.21 -12.43
CA TYR A 438 2.80 -10.47 -11.32
C TYR A 438 1.27 -10.32 -11.45
N GLY A 439 0.67 -10.74 -12.56
CA GLY A 439 -0.74 -10.51 -12.86
C GLY A 439 -1.11 -9.04 -13.17
N ILE A 440 -0.13 -8.14 -13.08
CA ILE A 440 -0.23 -6.71 -13.41
C ILE A 440 1.01 -6.27 -14.18
N ALA A 441 1.04 -5.03 -14.69
CA ALA A 441 2.21 -4.49 -15.38
C ALA A 441 3.47 -4.53 -14.50
N ASP A 442 4.57 -5.07 -15.03
CA ASP A 442 5.84 -5.27 -14.29
C ASP A 442 6.30 -4.02 -13.56
N GLY A 443 6.30 -2.87 -14.25
CA GLY A 443 6.72 -1.61 -13.66
C GLY A 443 5.86 -1.16 -12.48
N VAL A 444 4.58 -1.56 -12.43
CA VAL A 444 3.69 -1.28 -11.29
C VAL A 444 4.03 -2.18 -10.11
N ALA A 445 4.18 -3.49 -10.33
CA ALA A 445 4.59 -4.43 -9.28
C ALA A 445 5.93 -4.02 -8.67
N ILE A 446 6.90 -3.70 -9.51
CA ILE A 446 8.24 -3.23 -9.11
C ILE A 446 8.17 -1.93 -8.30
N ALA A 447 7.28 -0.98 -8.65
CA ALA A 447 7.09 0.25 -7.88
C ALA A 447 6.56 -0.03 -6.47
N CYS A 448 5.60 -0.96 -6.34
CA CYS A 448 5.08 -1.41 -5.04
C CYS A 448 6.17 -2.11 -4.21
N ASP A 449 6.93 -3.02 -4.83
CA ASP A 449 8.03 -3.73 -4.18
C ASP A 449 9.12 -2.78 -3.69
N ALA A 450 9.52 -1.80 -4.51
CA ALA A 450 10.51 -0.80 -4.11
C ALA A 450 10.08 -0.06 -2.83
N LEU A 451 8.81 0.34 -2.73
CA LEU A 451 8.26 1.03 -1.57
C LEU A 451 8.25 0.15 -0.31
N SER A 452 8.26 -1.17 -0.42
CA SER A 452 8.29 -2.07 0.75
C SER A 452 9.58 -1.98 1.57
N THR A 453 10.62 -1.31 1.05
CA THR A 453 11.87 -1.03 1.75
C THR A 453 12.27 0.44 1.69
N TRP A 454 12.10 1.09 0.54
CA TRP A 454 12.50 2.48 0.32
C TRP A 454 11.78 3.47 1.24
N LEU A 455 10.52 3.18 1.59
CA LEU A 455 9.74 3.98 2.52
C LEU A 455 10.39 4.09 3.91
N TYR A 456 11.19 3.10 4.29
CA TYR A 456 11.78 2.99 5.63
C TYR A 456 13.23 3.47 5.70
N ASP A 457 13.93 3.46 4.56
CA ASP A 457 15.32 3.92 4.45
C ASP A 457 15.58 4.43 3.03
N ASP A 458 16.04 5.67 2.91
CA ASP A 458 16.37 6.29 1.62
C ASP A 458 17.45 5.51 0.84
N ASP A 459 18.34 4.80 1.53
CA ASP A 459 19.35 3.95 0.90
C ASP A 459 18.81 2.60 0.41
N ALA A 460 17.60 2.22 0.81
CA ALA A 460 16.99 0.95 0.50
C ALA A 460 16.07 0.96 -0.76
N ALA A 461 16.17 1.97 -1.64
CA ALA A 461 15.31 2.11 -2.82
C ALA A 461 15.33 0.90 -3.77
N THR A 462 16.44 0.19 -3.84
CA THR A 462 16.61 -1.00 -4.68
C THR A 462 16.68 -2.30 -3.89
N LEU A 463 16.55 -2.25 -2.56
CA LEU A 463 16.77 -3.40 -1.70
C LEU A 463 15.77 -4.53 -1.96
N ALA A 464 14.49 -4.19 -2.09
CA ALA A 464 13.45 -5.18 -2.39
C ALA A 464 13.57 -5.80 -3.79
N LEU A 465 14.18 -5.07 -4.73
CA LEU A 465 14.33 -5.48 -6.13
C LEU A 465 15.49 -6.47 -6.34
N LYS A 466 16.38 -6.58 -5.36
CA LYS A 466 17.54 -7.48 -5.40
C LYS A 466 17.19 -8.81 -4.71
N ILE A 467 16.89 -9.78 -5.52
CA ILE A 467 16.69 -11.16 -5.07
C ILE A 467 18.05 -11.85 -5.04
N GLY A 468 18.99 -11.35 -4.34
CA GLY A 468 20.37 -11.77 -4.41
C GLY A 468 20.57 -13.27 -4.60
N ARG A 469 21.33 -13.69 -5.62
CA ARG A 469 21.81 -15.07 -5.82
C ARG A 469 22.44 -15.66 -4.55
N ALA A 470 22.90 -14.82 -3.64
CA ALA A 470 23.46 -15.18 -2.36
C ALA A 470 22.43 -15.73 -1.35
N SER A 471 21.15 -15.38 -1.44
CA SER A 471 20.18 -15.85 -0.46
C SER A 471 19.69 -17.29 -0.66
N CYS A 472 19.79 -17.81 -1.89
CA CYS A 472 19.29 -19.15 -2.22
C CYS A 472 20.39 -20.23 -2.39
N ARG A 473 21.65 -19.89 -2.62
CA ARG A 473 22.70 -20.88 -2.96
C ARG A 473 23.92 -20.96 -2.02
N GLU A 474 24.06 -20.04 -1.05
CA GLU A 474 25.23 -20.03 -0.16
C GLU A 474 24.96 -20.73 1.19
N ARG A 475 24.24 -21.86 1.19
CA ARG A 475 24.20 -22.76 2.35
C ARG A 475 24.31 -24.22 1.94
#